data_23be842ea60cfd29bf3eeaaf83bb551e
#
_entry.id   23be842ea60cfd29bf3eeaaf83bb551e
#
_cell.length_a   1.000
_cell.length_b   1.000
_cell.length_c   1.000
_cell.angle_alpha   90.00
_cell.angle_beta   90.00
_cell.angle_gamma   90.00
#
_symmetry.space_group_name_H-M   'P 1'
#
loop_
_entity.id
_entity.type
_entity.pdbx_description
1 polymer ?
#
loop_
_entity_poly.entity_id
_entity_poly.type
_entity_poly.pdbx_seq_one_letter_code
_entity_poly.pdbx_strand_id
1 'polypeptide(L)'
;MEILGSSQGKELERPIKPKDFEKGFSEVQAKKGIEELMGKCVNGLMRERQWKIDKMIEHRRKIANLYKKALLGLGIEPPYEPEYAVHTYLKFPLLVKDRKKIFKEAEKEKIELGGWFISPIHPITKNLEYWHYKYGENPIAEKISQHIVNLPTHTKITEDYVARLAKFLKKNRDNIYSPFREIVK
;
A
#
# COMPACT_ATOMS: atom_id res chain seq x y z
N MET A 1 8.82 22.96 40.65
CA MET A 1 10.01 22.19 40.95
C MET A 1 10.14 21.19 39.78
N GLU A 2 10.64 21.72 38.72
CA GLU A 2 11.89 21.54 38.02
C GLU A 2 12.23 20.09 37.70
N ILE A 3 12.08 19.71 36.46
CA ILE A 3 13.12 19.00 35.73
C ILE A 3 13.01 19.40 34.26
N LEU A 4 13.78 20.42 33.88
CA LEU A 4 14.15 20.68 32.51
C LEU A 4 15.50 20.02 32.26
N GLY A 5 15.52 18.83 31.68
CA GLY A 5 16.69 18.22 31.10
C GLY A 5 16.97 18.82 29.74
N SER A 6 17.98 19.67 29.66
CA SER A 6 18.48 20.27 28.43
C SER A 6 18.99 19.21 27.47
N SER A 7 18.28 18.96 26.39
CA SER A 7 18.85 18.33 25.21
C SER A 7 19.77 19.36 24.54
N GLN A 8 21.06 19.21 24.72
CA GLN A 8 22.05 19.92 23.90
C GLN A 8 21.80 19.57 22.45
N GLY A 9 21.26 20.53 21.72
CA GLY A 9 21.16 20.46 20.27
C GLY A 9 22.56 20.31 19.70
N LYS A 10 22.83 19.19 19.02
CA LYS A 10 24.01 19.09 18.16
C LYS A 10 23.90 20.21 17.14
N GLU A 11 24.88 21.13 17.20
CA GLU A 11 25.06 22.17 16.21
C GLU A 11 24.99 21.54 14.81
N LEU A 12 24.01 21.94 14.01
CA LEU A 12 23.96 21.58 12.61
C LEU A 12 25.23 22.15 11.96
N GLU A 13 26.09 21.26 11.47
CA GLU A 13 27.29 21.66 10.75
C GLU A 13 26.91 22.67 9.67
N ARG A 14 27.66 23.77 9.64
CA ARG A 14 27.40 24.87 8.68
C ARG A 14 27.42 24.33 7.26
N PRO A 15 26.51 24.77 6.40
CA PRO A 15 26.55 24.35 5.01
C PRO A 15 27.90 24.75 4.40
N ILE A 16 28.56 23.77 3.79
CA ILE A 16 29.86 23.93 3.13
C ILE A 16 29.71 25.00 2.05
N LYS A 17 30.52 26.07 2.11
CA LYS A 17 30.48 27.16 1.13
C LYS A 17 31.08 26.70 -0.21
N PRO A 18 30.56 27.14 -1.36
CA PRO A 18 31.09 26.74 -2.68
C PRO A 18 32.61 26.86 -2.84
N LYS A 19 33.21 27.89 -2.25
CA LYS A 19 34.66 28.13 -2.29
C LYS A 19 35.50 27.13 -1.48
N ASP A 20 34.88 26.33 -0.62
CA ASP A 20 35.53 25.25 0.13
C ASP A 20 35.66 23.97 -0.72
N PHE A 21 34.91 23.89 -1.82
CA PHE A 21 35.03 22.85 -2.84
C PHE A 21 36.21 23.00 -3.78
N GLU A 22 36.74 24.25 -3.96
CA GLU A 22 37.84 24.52 -4.87
C GLU A 22 39.22 24.18 -4.31
N LYS A 23 39.33 23.88 -3.01
CA LYS A 23 40.60 23.44 -2.38
C LYS A 23 40.73 21.93 -2.39
N GLY A 24 41.07 21.40 -3.56
CA GLY A 24 41.87 20.20 -3.69
C GLY A 24 41.35 18.93 -3.04
N PHE A 25 40.05 18.60 -3.24
CA PHE A 25 39.65 17.20 -3.12
C PHE A 25 40.15 16.48 -4.37
N SER A 26 41.19 15.65 -4.22
CA SER A 26 41.56 14.74 -5.31
C SER A 26 40.35 13.86 -5.62
N GLU A 27 40.11 13.54 -6.89
CA GLU A 27 39.02 12.62 -7.31
C GLU A 27 39.01 11.31 -6.48
N VAL A 28 40.17 10.87 -6.07
CA VAL A 28 40.36 9.67 -5.24
C VAL A 28 39.83 9.87 -3.80
N GLN A 29 40.03 11.05 -3.20
CA GLN A 29 39.51 11.35 -1.86
C GLN A 29 38.00 11.56 -1.87
N ALA A 30 37.46 12.22 -2.91
CA ALA A 30 36.03 12.38 -3.11
C ALA A 30 35.36 11.02 -3.32
N LYS A 31 35.94 10.15 -4.14
CA LYS A 31 35.45 8.78 -4.37
C LYS A 31 35.45 7.95 -3.09
N LYS A 32 36.57 7.97 -2.33
CA LYS A 32 36.70 7.27 -1.07
C LYS A 32 35.72 7.78 0.00
N GLY A 33 35.52 9.10 0.09
CA GLY A 33 34.53 9.71 0.98
C GLY A 33 33.09 9.35 0.62
N ILE A 34 32.77 9.32 -0.66
CA ILE A 34 31.45 8.88 -1.15
C ILE A 34 31.24 7.39 -0.87
N GLU A 35 32.21 6.53 -1.14
CA GLU A 35 32.15 5.09 -0.83
C GLU A 35 31.98 4.82 0.67
N GLU A 36 32.67 5.58 1.52
CA GLU A 36 32.53 5.46 2.97
C GLU A 36 31.18 5.98 3.46
N LEU A 37 30.68 7.09 2.92
CA LEU A 37 29.36 7.64 3.23
C LEU A 37 28.26 6.70 2.75
N MET A 38 28.39 6.18 1.53
CA MET A 38 27.47 5.17 0.99
C MET A 38 27.54 3.88 1.79
N GLY A 39 28.73 3.44 2.19
CA GLY A 39 28.91 2.28 3.05
C GLY A 39 28.20 2.43 4.40
N LYS A 40 28.31 3.58 5.05
CA LYS A 40 27.62 3.86 6.32
C LYS A 40 26.10 4.01 6.15
N CYS A 41 25.66 4.71 5.10
CA CYS A 41 24.22 4.87 4.80
C CYS A 41 23.56 3.57 4.33
N VAL A 42 24.23 2.81 3.47
CA VAL A 42 23.66 1.57 2.88
C VAL A 42 23.69 0.42 3.89
N ASN A 43 24.79 0.28 4.68
CA ASN A 43 24.94 -0.87 5.55
C ASN A 43 24.22 -0.76 6.91
N GLY A 44 24.05 0.44 7.47
CA GLY A 44 23.40 0.64 8.76
C GLY A 44 21.88 0.83 8.65
N LEU A 45 21.47 1.89 7.94
CA LEU A 45 20.05 2.27 7.87
C LEU A 45 19.22 1.42 6.90
N MET A 46 19.83 0.95 5.80
CA MET A 46 19.09 0.16 4.82
C MET A 46 18.82 -1.27 5.27
N ARG A 47 19.76 -1.93 5.97
CA ARG A 47 19.53 -3.29 6.49
C ARG A 47 18.39 -3.34 7.50
N GLU A 48 18.32 -2.38 8.42
CA GLU A 48 17.22 -2.31 9.38
C GLU A 48 15.88 -1.98 8.72
N ARG A 49 15.88 -1.06 7.74
CA ARG A 49 14.68 -0.73 6.96
C ARG A 49 14.26 -1.89 6.06
N GLN A 50 15.20 -2.55 5.41
CA GLN A 50 14.93 -3.73 4.58
C GLN A 50 14.28 -4.84 5.40
N TRP A 51 14.82 -5.18 6.55
CA TRP A 51 14.24 -6.17 7.44
C TRP A 51 12.80 -5.81 7.87
N LYS A 52 12.54 -4.54 8.19
CA LYS A 52 11.18 -4.07 8.53
C LYS A 52 10.23 -4.20 7.34
N ILE A 53 10.70 -3.89 6.13
CA ILE A 53 9.90 -4.04 4.90
C ILE A 53 9.58 -5.51 4.64
N ASP A 54 10.57 -6.39 4.74
CA ASP A 54 10.38 -7.83 4.52
C ASP A 54 9.35 -8.42 5.50
N LYS A 55 9.43 -8.06 6.78
CA LYS A 55 8.44 -8.45 7.80
C LYS A 55 7.03 -7.91 7.49
N MET A 56 6.93 -6.68 7.00
CA MET A 56 5.64 -6.12 6.56
C MET A 56 5.06 -6.86 5.35
N ILE A 57 5.90 -7.22 4.39
CA ILE A 57 5.48 -7.98 3.20
C ILE A 57 5.04 -9.38 3.61
N GLU A 58 5.81 -10.06 4.44
CA GLU A 58 5.47 -11.39 4.99
C GLU A 58 4.10 -11.36 5.68
N HIS A 59 3.88 -10.38 6.57
CA HIS A 59 2.58 -10.19 7.23
C HIS A 59 1.45 -9.97 6.23
N ARG A 60 1.61 -9.07 5.27
CA ARG A 60 0.59 -8.80 4.23
C ARG A 60 0.25 -10.04 3.43
N ARG A 61 1.25 -10.81 3.04
CA ARG A 61 1.05 -12.08 2.33
C ARG A 61 0.31 -13.11 3.18
N LYS A 62 0.64 -13.22 4.48
CA LYS A 62 -0.09 -14.06 5.43
C LYS A 62 -1.56 -13.67 5.49
N ILE A 63 -1.87 -12.39 5.68
CA ILE A 63 -3.25 -11.87 5.72
C ILE A 63 -3.97 -12.10 4.39
N ALA A 64 -3.31 -11.82 3.26
CA ALA A 64 -3.89 -12.06 1.93
C ALA A 64 -4.24 -13.54 1.70
N ASN A 65 -3.40 -14.46 2.16
CA ASN A 65 -3.68 -15.90 2.08
C ASN A 65 -4.88 -16.31 2.93
N LEU A 66 -5.06 -15.70 4.11
CA LEU A 66 -6.25 -15.92 4.94
C LEU A 66 -7.51 -15.37 4.23
N TYR A 67 -7.44 -14.20 3.58
CA TYR A 67 -8.54 -13.68 2.77
C TYR A 67 -8.86 -14.59 1.59
N LYS A 68 -7.85 -15.09 0.85
CA LYS A 68 -8.07 -16.05 -0.24
C LYS A 68 -8.84 -17.29 0.26
N LYS A 69 -8.40 -17.88 1.37
CA LYS A 69 -9.09 -19.05 1.98
C LYS A 69 -10.54 -18.73 2.37
N ALA A 70 -10.76 -17.58 3.01
CA ALA A 70 -12.09 -17.14 3.41
C ALA A 70 -13.01 -16.92 2.21
N LEU A 71 -12.53 -16.28 1.14
CA LEU A 71 -13.28 -16.04 -0.09
C LEU A 71 -13.65 -17.36 -0.78
N LEU A 72 -12.69 -18.29 -0.93
CA LEU A 72 -12.95 -19.61 -1.51
C LEU A 72 -14.01 -20.37 -0.70
N GLY A 73 -13.96 -20.32 0.64
CA GLY A 73 -14.99 -20.90 1.51
C GLY A 73 -16.38 -20.29 1.34
N LEU A 74 -16.49 -19.10 0.76
CA LEU A 74 -17.75 -18.42 0.42
C LEU A 74 -18.14 -18.61 -1.06
N GLY A 75 -17.39 -19.41 -1.83
CA GLY A 75 -17.58 -19.55 -3.27
C GLY A 75 -17.28 -18.24 -4.04
N ILE A 76 -16.35 -17.43 -3.54
CA ILE A 76 -15.89 -16.20 -4.19
C ILE A 76 -14.48 -16.45 -4.72
N GLU A 77 -14.27 -16.23 -6.02
CA GLU A 77 -12.97 -16.33 -6.65
C GLU A 77 -12.06 -15.19 -6.15
N PRO A 78 -10.90 -15.51 -5.53
CA PRO A 78 -9.95 -14.47 -5.13
C PRO A 78 -9.25 -13.86 -6.34
N PRO A 79 -8.58 -12.68 -6.18
CA PRO A 79 -7.76 -12.11 -7.23
C PRO A 79 -6.69 -13.08 -7.71
N TYR A 80 -6.56 -13.20 -9.03
CA TYR A 80 -5.58 -14.07 -9.67
C TYR A 80 -4.15 -13.57 -9.41
N GLU A 81 -3.28 -14.49 -9.01
CA GLU A 81 -1.83 -14.27 -8.86
C GLU A 81 -1.11 -15.21 -9.83
N PRO A 82 -0.47 -14.68 -10.89
CA PRO A 82 0.26 -15.51 -11.85
C PRO A 82 1.47 -16.18 -11.17
N GLU A 83 1.87 -17.35 -11.64
CA GLU A 83 3.01 -18.11 -11.08
C GLU A 83 4.33 -17.35 -11.12
N TYR A 84 4.53 -16.50 -12.14
CA TYR A 84 5.73 -15.66 -12.28
C TYR A 84 5.72 -14.42 -11.37
N ALA A 85 4.62 -14.12 -10.68
CA ALA A 85 4.47 -12.92 -9.87
C ALA A 85 4.42 -13.25 -8.38
N VAL A 86 5.04 -12.38 -7.58
CA VAL A 86 5.00 -12.44 -6.13
C VAL A 86 4.36 -11.16 -5.61
N HIS A 87 3.05 -11.19 -5.37
CA HIS A 87 2.32 -10.03 -4.87
C HIS A 87 2.68 -9.69 -3.43
N THR A 88 2.93 -8.43 -3.16
CA THR A 88 3.18 -7.89 -1.81
C THR A 88 1.91 -7.53 -1.06
N TYR A 89 0.77 -7.48 -1.76
CA TYR A 89 -0.55 -7.17 -1.21
C TYR A 89 -0.58 -5.87 -0.38
N LEU A 90 -0.07 -4.77 -0.92
CA LEU A 90 -0.24 -3.45 -0.30
C LEU A 90 -1.72 -3.16 0.00
N LYS A 91 -2.58 -3.61 -0.88
CA LYS A 91 -4.03 -3.66 -0.75
C LYS A 91 -4.53 -4.99 -1.32
N PHE A 92 -5.59 -5.54 -0.75
CA PHE A 92 -6.22 -6.74 -1.28
C PHE A 92 -7.54 -6.33 -1.96
N PRO A 93 -7.63 -6.39 -3.30
CA PRO A 93 -8.81 -5.90 -4.02
C PRO A 93 -9.98 -6.88 -3.90
N LEU A 94 -11.18 -6.32 -3.83
CA LEU A 94 -12.45 -7.04 -3.92
C LEU A 94 -13.40 -6.22 -4.80
N LEU A 95 -14.17 -6.86 -5.68
CA LEU A 95 -15.18 -6.19 -6.50
C LEU A 95 -16.57 -6.38 -5.93
N VAL A 96 -17.32 -5.30 -5.82
CA VAL A 96 -18.66 -5.27 -5.25
C VAL A 96 -19.65 -4.61 -6.22
N LYS A 97 -20.91 -5.05 -6.20
CA LYS A 97 -21.95 -4.51 -7.08
C LYS A 97 -22.36 -3.11 -6.65
N ASP A 98 -22.61 -2.91 -5.37
CA ASP A 98 -22.94 -1.62 -4.76
C ASP A 98 -21.89 -1.26 -3.70
N ARG A 99 -21.00 -0.36 -4.10
CA ARG A 99 -19.91 0.14 -3.26
C ARG A 99 -20.40 0.99 -2.10
N LYS A 100 -21.45 1.80 -2.31
CA LYS A 100 -21.99 2.65 -1.24
C LYS A 100 -22.63 1.81 -0.15
N LYS A 101 -23.39 0.78 -0.54
CA LYS A 101 -23.99 -0.17 0.38
C LYS A 101 -22.95 -0.88 1.23
N ILE A 102 -21.89 -1.43 0.63
CA ILE A 102 -20.88 -2.19 1.38
C ILE A 102 -20.12 -1.31 2.39
N PHE A 103 -19.79 -0.06 2.05
CA PHE A 103 -19.16 0.87 2.98
C PHE A 103 -20.08 1.21 4.17
N LYS A 104 -21.37 1.45 3.92
CA LYS A 104 -22.36 1.72 4.96
C LYS A 104 -22.51 0.53 5.94
N GLU A 105 -22.56 -0.69 5.40
CA GLU A 105 -22.64 -1.90 6.25
C GLU A 105 -21.33 -2.15 7.00
N ALA A 106 -20.18 -1.89 6.39
CA ALA A 106 -18.87 -2.01 7.03
C ALA A 106 -18.71 -1.03 8.20
N GLU A 107 -19.19 0.20 8.05
CA GLU A 107 -19.17 1.21 9.11
C GLU A 107 -19.97 0.76 10.34
N LYS A 108 -21.18 0.21 10.13
CA LYS A 108 -22.04 -0.32 11.21
C LYS A 108 -21.34 -1.43 12.00
N GLU A 109 -20.61 -2.31 11.32
CA GLU A 109 -19.90 -3.44 11.94
C GLU A 109 -18.46 -3.11 12.35
N LYS A 110 -18.03 -1.84 12.21
CA LYS A 110 -16.66 -1.38 12.47
C LYS A 110 -15.63 -2.21 11.71
N ILE A 111 -15.92 -2.49 10.44
CA ILE A 111 -15.03 -3.14 9.50
C ILE A 111 -14.33 -2.07 8.66
N GLU A 112 -13.00 -2.10 8.64
CA GLU A 112 -12.21 -1.21 7.80
C GLU A 112 -12.24 -1.69 6.35
N LEU A 113 -12.66 -0.80 5.43
CA LEU A 113 -12.54 -0.99 3.99
C LEU A 113 -11.82 0.20 3.38
N GLY A 114 -10.90 -0.08 2.47
CA GLY A 114 -10.20 0.96 1.72
C GLY A 114 -10.95 1.38 0.47
N GLY A 115 -10.95 2.70 0.20
CA GLY A 115 -11.58 3.30 -0.98
C GLY A 115 -10.59 3.68 -2.09
N TRP A 116 -9.50 2.95 -2.29
CA TRP A 116 -8.50 3.24 -3.33
C TRP A 116 -8.98 2.82 -4.72
N PHE A 117 -8.41 3.46 -5.75
CA PHE A 117 -8.69 3.20 -7.16
C PHE A 117 -10.12 3.53 -7.60
N ILE A 118 -10.67 4.63 -7.05
CA ILE A 118 -12.04 5.11 -7.34
C ILE A 118 -12.18 5.81 -8.70
N SER A 119 -11.11 5.90 -9.45
CA SER A 119 -11.07 6.41 -10.82
C SER A 119 -9.93 5.71 -11.57
N PRO A 120 -9.93 5.72 -12.91
CA PRO A 120 -8.85 5.15 -13.71
C PRO A 120 -7.48 5.77 -13.44
N ILE A 121 -7.44 7.05 -13.06
CA ILE A 121 -6.23 7.79 -12.69
C ILE A 121 -6.28 8.24 -11.23
N HIS A 122 -6.64 7.31 -10.34
CA HIS A 122 -6.70 7.56 -8.89
C HIS A 122 -5.46 8.34 -8.38
N PRO A 123 -5.61 9.35 -7.51
CA PRO A 123 -6.84 9.71 -6.76
C PRO A 123 -7.76 10.74 -7.44
N ILE A 124 -7.49 11.13 -8.68
CA ILE A 124 -8.23 12.16 -9.40
C ILE A 124 -9.62 11.61 -9.79
N THR A 125 -10.69 12.29 -9.39
CA THR A 125 -12.07 11.85 -9.62
C THR A 125 -12.90 12.82 -10.48
N LYS A 126 -12.36 14.02 -10.74
CA LYS A 126 -13.03 15.08 -11.52
C LYS A 126 -12.03 15.72 -12.46
N ASN A 127 -12.53 16.32 -13.54
CA ASN A 127 -11.72 17.06 -14.52
C ASN A 127 -10.54 16.20 -15.03
N LEU A 128 -10.83 14.94 -15.39
CA LEU A 128 -9.81 13.99 -15.83
C LEU A 128 -9.06 14.46 -17.08
N GLU A 129 -9.72 15.32 -17.89
CA GLU A 129 -9.18 15.96 -19.09
C GLU A 129 -7.94 16.82 -18.82
N TYR A 130 -7.83 17.44 -17.64
CA TYR A 130 -6.62 18.18 -17.24
C TYR A 130 -5.39 17.27 -17.03
N TRP A 131 -5.66 15.97 -16.91
CA TRP A 131 -4.64 14.92 -16.78
C TRP A 131 -4.50 14.12 -18.09
N HIS A 132 -4.97 14.70 -19.20
CA HIS A 132 -4.93 14.09 -20.54
C HIS A 132 -5.63 12.73 -20.60
N TYR A 133 -6.65 12.52 -19.76
CA TYR A 133 -7.47 11.30 -19.77
C TYR A 133 -8.87 11.59 -20.30
N LYS A 134 -9.28 10.84 -21.31
CA LYS A 134 -10.66 10.90 -21.85
C LYS A 134 -11.44 9.67 -21.43
N TYR A 135 -12.66 9.88 -20.99
CA TYR A 135 -13.56 8.79 -20.64
C TYR A 135 -13.81 7.91 -21.88
N GLY A 136 -13.75 6.58 -21.71
CA GLY A 136 -13.83 5.59 -22.79
C GLY A 136 -12.50 5.05 -23.30
N GLU A 137 -11.35 5.67 -22.95
CA GLU A 137 -10.03 5.18 -23.34
C GLU A 137 -9.66 3.87 -22.66
N ASN A 138 -10.10 3.68 -21.41
CA ASN A 138 -9.82 2.47 -20.65
C ASN A 138 -11.11 1.93 -19.99
N PRO A 139 -12.07 1.40 -20.75
CA PRO A 139 -13.41 1.05 -20.26
C PRO A 139 -13.39 0.00 -19.13
N ILE A 140 -12.41 -0.91 -19.14
CA ILE A 140 -12.24 -1.90 -18.07
C ILE A 140 -11.81 -1.22 -16.76
N ALA A 141 -10.82 -0.32 -16.80
CA ALA A 141 -10.37 0.41 -15.63
C ALA A 141 -11.45 1.34 -15.08
N GLU A 142 -12.21 2.00 -15.96
CA GLU A 142 -13.35 2.84 -15.62
C GLU A 142 -14.43 2.03 -14.90
N LYS A 143 -14.78 0.86 -15.42
CA LYS A 143 -15.77 -0.04 -14.83
C LYS A 143 -15.29 -0.58 -13.48
N ILE A 144 -14.06 -1.08 -13.40
CA ILE A 144 -13.48 -1.60 -12.16
C ILE A 144 -13.45 -0.52 -11.08
N SER A 145 -13.07 0.70 -11.40
CA SER A 145 -12.95 1.79 -10.44
C SER A 145 -14.25 2.13 -9.70
N GLN A 146 -15.40 1.85 -10.32
CA GLN A 146 -16.71 2.05 -9.72
C GLN A 146 -17.08 0.96 -8.69
N HIS A 147 -16.44 -0.20 -8.78
CA HIS A 147 -16.82 -1.40 -8.05
C HIS A 147 -15.73 -1.89 -7.06
N ILE A 148 -14.52 -1.39 -7.19
CA ILE A 148 -13.39 -1.86 -6.36
C ILE A 148 -13.49 -1.32 -4.93
N VAL A 149 -13.25 -2.22 -3.96
CA VAL A 149 -12.96 -1.92 -2.57
C VAL A 149 -11.69 -2.67 -2.18
N ASN A 150 -11.02 -2.22 -1.13
CA ASN A 150 -9.77 -2.82 -0.70
C ASN A 150 -9.88 -3.33 0.74
N LEU A 151 -9.56 -4.60 0.95
CA LEU A 151 -9.42 -5.17 2.27
C LEU A 151 -8.07 -4.79 2.85
N PRO A 152 -8.00 -4.42 4.14
CA PRO A 152 -6.77 -3.97 4.78
C PRO A 152 -5.80 -5.13 4.99
N THR A 153 -4.49 -4.86 4.80
CA THR A 153 -3.43 -5.87 4.95
C THR A 153 -2.27 -5.36 5.80
N HIS A 154 -2.42 -4.18 6.42
CA HIS A 154 -1.38 -3.60 7.26
C HIS A 154 -1.12 -4.40 8.54
N THR A 155 -0.02 -4.15 9.20
CA THR A 155 0.49 -4.95 10.32
C THR A 155 -0.41 -5.02 11.55
N LYS A 156 -1.43 -4.17 11.66
CA LYS A 156 -2.43 -4.20 12.75
C LYS A 156 -3.58 -5.19 12.48
N ILE A 157 -3.66 -5.75 11.27
CA ILE A 157 -4.70 -6.74 10.94
C ILE A 157 -4.31 -8.09 11.54
N THR A 158 -5.21 -8.65 12.35
CA THR A 158 -5.03 -9.94 13.01
C THR A 158 -5.87 -11.04 12.33
N GLU A 159 -5.61 -12.29 12.68
CA GLU A 159 -6.41 -13.42 12.20
C GLU A 159 -7.87 -13.31 12.67
N ASP A 160 -8.10 -12.84 13.92
CA ASP A 160 -9.44 -12.57 14.43
C ASP A 160 -10.18 -11.51 13.63
N TYR A 161 -9.46 -10.47 13.20
CA TYR A 161 -10.03 -9.48 12.29
C TYR A 161 -10.44 -10.11 10.97
N VAL A 162 -9.59 -10.97 10.39
CA VAL A 162 -9.93 -11.71 9.16
C VAL A 162 -11.17 -12.58 9.36
N ALA A 163 -11.31 -13.26 10.49
CA ALA A 163 -12.48 -14.06 10.79
C ALA A 163 -13.76 -13.21 10.90
N ARG A 164 -13.68 -12.02 11.52
CA ARG A 164 -14.79 -11.05 11.55
C ARG A 164 -15.16 -10.57 10.16
N LEU A 165 -14.13 -10.18 9.36
CA LEU A 165 -14.33 -9.74 7.98
C LEU A 165 -14.97 -10.86 7.13
N ALA A 166 -14.56 -12.12 7.29
CA ALA A 166 -15.17 -13.26 6.59
C ALA A 166 -16.67 -13.40 6.90
N LYS A 167 -17.07 -13.22 8.17
CA LYS A 167 -18.48 -13.22 8.57
C LYS A 167 -19.24 -12.04 7.92
N PHE A 168 -18.64 -10.87 7.89
CA PHE A 168 -19.19 -9.69 7.22
C PHE A 168 -19.37 -9.93 5.71
N LEU A 169 -18.36 -10.48 5.03
CA LEU A 169 -18.43 -10.80 3.60
C LEU A 169 -19.50 -11.86 3.32
N LYS A 170 -19.67 -12.86 4.21
CA LYS A 170 -20.73 -13.85 4.10
C LYS A 170 -22.12 -13.20 4.11
N LYS A 171 -22.38 -12.26 5.01
CA LYS A 171 -23.66 -11.53 5.07
C LYS A 171 -23.92 -10.68 3.82
N ASN A 172 -22.84 -10.19 3.19
CA ASN A 172 -22.91 -9.33 2.03
C ASN A 172 -22.56 -10.05 0.71
N ARG A 173 -22.65 -11.41 0.69
CA ARG A 173 -22.23 -12.25 -0.43
C ARG A 173 -22.84 -11.83 -1.76
N ASP A 174 -24.12 -11.50 -1.76
CA ASP A 174 -24.88 -11.11 -2.98
C ASP A 174 -24.40 -9.78 -3.58
N ASN A 175 -23.75 -8.96 -2.78
CA ASN A 175 -23.14 -7.70 -3.20
C ASN A 175 -21.69 -7.86 -3.73
N ILE A 176 -21.15 -9.07 -3.78
CA ILE A 176 -19.77 -9.33 -4.22
C ILE A 176 -19.82 -10.00 -5.58
N TYR A 177 -19.01 -9.51 -6.52
CA TYR A 177 -18.81 -10.17 -7.82
C TYR A 177 -18.03 -11.47 -7.66
N SER A 178 -18.50 -12.53 -8.33
CA SER A 178 -17.77 -13.79 -8.46
C SER A 178 -18.37 -14.59 -9.63
N PRO A 179 -17.56 -14.94 -10.61
CA PRO A 179 -16.10 -14.69 -10.70
C PRO A 179 -15.77 -13.22 -10.99
N PHE A 180 -14.53 -12.85 -10.74
CA PHE A 180 -14.02 -11.50 -10.97
C PHE A 180 -14.21 -11.02 -12.44
N ARG A 181 -14.30 -11.97 -13.36
CA ARG A 181 -14.49 -11.74 -14.80
C ARG A 181 -15.88 -11.25 -15.17
N GLU A 182 -16.89 -11.40 -14.31
CA GLU A 182 -18.26 -10.94 -14.60
C GLU A 182 -18.34 -9.44 -14.84
N ILE A 183 -17.43 -8.67 -14.24
CA ILE A 183 -17.41 -7.22 -14.41
C ILE A 183 -16.80 -6.78 -15.75
N VAL A 184 -16.06 -7.66 -16.42
CA VAL A 184 -15.32 -7.33 -17.66
C VAL A 184 -16.15 -7.69 -18.91
N LYS A 185 -17.22 -8.47 -18.76
CA LYS A 185 -18.23 -8.71 -19.79
C LYS A 185 -19.20 -7.53 -19.89
#